data_091616fbc0f1835ffec35268543db4cf
#
_entry.id   091616fbc0f1835ffec35268543db4cf
#
_cell.length_a   1.000
_cell.length_b   1.000
_cell.length_c   1.000
_cell.angle_alpha   90.00
_cell.angle_beta   90.00
_cell.angle_gamma   90.00
#
_symmetry.space_group_name_H-M   'P 1'
#
loop_
_entity.id
_entity.type
_entity.pdbx_description
1 polymer ?
#
loop_
_entity_poly.entity_id
_entity_poly.type
_entity_poly.pdbx_seq_one_letter_code
_entity_poly.pdbx_strand_id
1 'polypeptide(L)'
;MAELNHVGLTVKDLDASLRFYREVVGMTVETSFALENGGFARLTRNPAAAIKGAYVIAGAFRLQLLEYTAGGGIAQTIHHNNSGSPHMSFGVADVEAQFRAVQAMAWPKIISDIEEVVPGFRSFYVEDPDGVPVEFFQMAD
;
A
#
# COMPACT_ATOMS: atom_id res chain seq x y z
N MET A 1 13.65 21.44 9.63
CA MET A 1 13.77 20.16 8.90
C MET A 1 12.36 19.65 8.59
N ALA A 2 12.11 19.10 7.41
CA ALA A 2 10.80 18.55 7.11
C ALA A 2 10.60 17.19 7.83
N GLU A 3 9.37 16.94 8.27
CA GLU A 3 8.99 15.66 8.89
C GLU A 3 8.06 14.92 7.91
N LEU A 4 8.23 13.59 7.79
CA LEU A 4 7.36 12.77 6.98
C LEU A 4 6.00 12.63 7.66
N ASN A 5 4.94 13.12 7.01
CA ASN A 5 3.57 12.99 7.51
C ASN A 5 2.92 11.68 7.02
N HIS A 6 3.00 11.41 5.73
CA HIS A 6 2.44 10.20 5.12
C HIS A 6 3.09 9.90 3.76
N VAL A 7 2.88 8.67 3.29
CA VAL A 7 3.09 8.28 1.89
C VAL A 7 1.71 8.13 1.25
N GLY A 8 1.53 8.63 0.03
CA GLY A 8 0.26 8.54 -0.70
C GLY A 8 0.32 7.53 -1.84
N LEU A 9 -0.73 6.72 -1.97
CA LEU A 9 -0.99 5.88 -3.13
C LEU A 9 -2.33 6.28 -3.75
N THR A 10 -2.32 6.52 -5.05
CA THR A 10 -3.55 6.61 -5.83
C THR A 10 -4.00 5.20 -6.19
N VAL A 11 -5.23 4.85 -5.82
CA VAL A 11 -5.79 3.51 -5.98
C VAL A 11 -7.00 3.52 -6.91
N LYS A 12 -7.25 2.40 -7.56
CA LYS A 12 -8.41 2.26 -8.46
C LYS A 12 -9.72 2.12 -7.69
N ASP A 13 -9.69 1.42 -6.57
CA ASP A 13 -10.85 1.10 -5.72
C ASP A 13 -10.43 1.20 -4.25
N LEU A 14 -10.95 2.21 -3.56
CA LEU A 14 -10.59 2.47 -2.17
C LEU A 14 -11.01 1.34 -1.24
N ASP A 15 -12.19 0.75 -1.47
CA ASP A 15 -12.70 -0.31 -0.58
C ASP A 15 -11.88 -1.59 -0.73
N ALA A 16 -11.47 -1.95 -1.96
CA ALA A 16 -10.57 -3.07 -2.21
C ALA A 16 -9.20 -2.85 -1.55
N SER A 17 -8.63 -1.65 -1.67
CA SER A 17 -7.36 -1.31 -1.04
C SER A 17 -7.45 -1.29 0.48
N LEU A 18 -8.51 -0.72 1.05
CA LEU A 18 -8.75 -0.75 2.50
C LEU A 18 -8.86 -2.18 3.02
N ARG A 19 -9.56 -3.05 2.30
CA ARG A 19 -9.64 -4.46 2.66
C ARG A 19 -8.25 -5.09 2.71
N PHE A 20 -7.42 -4.87 1.68
CA PHE A 20 -6.07 -5.43 1.62
C PHE A 20 -5.20 -4.93 2.78
N TYR A 21 -5.09 -3.62 2.97
CA TYR A 21 -4.23 -3.07 4.01
C TYR A 21 -4.69 -3.41 5.42
N ARG A 22 -5.99 -3.59 5.64
CA ARG A 22 -6.53 -4.03 6.94
C ARG A 22 -6.38 -5.53 7.19
N GLU A 23 -6.75 -6.37 6.23
CA GLU A 23 -6.82 -7.82 6.44
C GLU A 23 -5.48 -8.50 6.22
N VAL A 24 -4.70 -8.08 5.19
CA VAL A 24 -3.43 -8.72 4.83
C VAL A 24 -2.26 -8.11 5.61
N VAL A 25 -2.20 -6.78 5.70
CA VAL A 25 -1.11 -6.07 6.38
C VAL A 25 -1.40 -5.85 7.87
N GLY A 26 -2.66 -5.77 8.26
CA GLY A 26 -3.05 -5.52 9.64
C GLY A 26 -3.09 -4.05 10.03
N MET A 27 -3.19 -3.14 9.05
CA MET A 27 -3.28 -1.69 9.30
C MET A 27 -4.65 -1.29 9.84
N THR A 28 -4.69 -0.21 10.60
CA THR A 28 -5.93 0.37 11.16
C THR A 28 -6.31 1.62 10.39
N VAL A 29 -7.61 1.77 10.09
CA VAL A 29 -8.12 3.03 9.50
C VAL A 29 -8.11 4.12 10.56
N GLU A 30 -7.38 5.20 10.29
CA GLU A 30 -7.34 6.38 11.14
C GLU A 30 -8.50 7.32 10.85
N THR A 31 -8.72 7.64 9.57
CA THR A 31 -9.80 8.52 9.12
C THR A 31 -10.11 8.31 7.65
N SER A 32 -11.30 8.72 7.24
CA SER A 32 -11.73 8.76 5.84
C SER A 32 -12.19 10.16 5.49
N PHE A 33 -12.06 10.55 4.23
CA PHE A 33 -12.41 11.87 3.75
C PHE A 33 -12.86 11.85 2.29
N ALA A 34 -13.53 12.92 1.89
CA ALA A 34 -13.78 13.26 0.48
C ALA A 34 -13.39 14.71 0.27
N LEU A 35 -12.85 15.00 -0.90
CA LEU A 35 -12.35 16.34 -1.21
C LEU A 35 -12.60 16.70 -2.67
N GLU A 36 -13.29 17.84 -2.87
CA GLU A 36 -13.51 18.46 -4.16
C GLU A 36 -13.53 19.97 -3.96
N ASN A 37 -12.44 20.65 -4.29
CA ASN A 37 -12.37 22.11 -4.23
C ASN A 37 -11.29 22.70 -5.14
N GLY A 38 -11.38 24.00 -5.38
CA GLY A 38 -10.45 24.69 -6.25
C GLY A 38 -9.00 24.72 -5.75
N GLY A 39 -8.77 24.64 -4.44
CA GLY A 39 -7.43 24.53 -3.85
C GLY A 39 -6.75 23.21 -4.23
N PHE A 40 -7.45 22.11 -4.06
CA PHE A 40 -6.96 20.78 -4.44
C PHE A 40 -6.74 20.68 -5.96
N ALA A 41 -7.67 21.18 -6.76
CA ALA A 41 -7.55 21.22 -8.22
C ALA A 41 -6.29 21.97 -8.67
N ARG A 42 -5.97 23.11 -8.07
CA ARG A 42 -4.75 23.88 -8.37
C ARG A 42 -3.50 23.16 -7.89
N LEU A 43 -3.52 22.59 -6.69
CA LEU A 43 -2.37 21.88 -6.09
C LEU A 43 -1.97 20.68 -6.96
N THR A 44 -2.95 19.93 -7.45
CA THR A 44 -2.73 18.73 -8.27
C THR A 44 -2.63 19.03 -9.77
N ARG A 45 -2.82 20.27 -10.19
CA ARG A 45 -2.93 20.69 -11.60
C ARG A 45 -3.98 19.90 -12.38
N ASN A 46 -5.06 19.56 -11.71
CA ASN A 46 -6.15 18.75 -12.25
C ASN A 46 -7.49 19.45 -11.96
N PRO A 47 -8.01 20.26 -12.92
CA PRO A 47 -9.23 21.03 -12.71
C PRO A 47 -10.48 20.19 -12.41
N ALA A 48 -10.48 18.93 -12.84
CA ALA A 48 -11.59 18.02 -12.64
C ALA A 48 -11.44 17.16 -11.37
N ALA A 49 -10.39 17.35 -10.58
CA ALA A 49 -10.07 16.46 -9.47
C ALA A 49 -11.14 16.49 -8.36
N ALA A 50 -11.74 15.34 -8.14
CA ALA A 50 -12.48 14.98 -6.93
C ALA A 50 -11.99 13.65 -6.42
N ILE A 51 -11.80 13.51 -5.12
CA ILE A 51 -11.29 12.30 -4.48
C ILE A 51 -12.15 11.88 -3.29
N LYS A 52 -12.14 10.60 -3.02
CA LYS A 52 -12.36 10.01 -1.70
C LYS A 52 -11.08 9.33 -1.24
N GLY A 53 -10.85 9.26 0.04
CA GLY A 53 -9.63 8.66 0.54
C GLY A 53 -9.74 8.25 1.99
N ALA A 54 -8.69 7.57 2.45
CA ALA A 54 -8.52 7.21 3.84
C ALA A 54 -7.04 7.23 4.21
N TYR A 55 -6.79 7.46 5.50
CA TYR A 55 -5.49 7.20 6.11
C TYR A 55 -5.56 5.88 6.86
N VAL A 56 -4.58 5.02 6.62
CA VAL A 56 -4.36 3.79 7.39
C VAL A 56 -2.99 3.84 8.06
N ILE A 57 -2.88 3.26 9.25
CA ILE A 57 -1.68 3.34 10.08
C ILE A 57 -1.18 1.95 10.50
N ALA A 58 0.13 1.80 10.57
CA ALA A 58 0.84 0.69 11.20
C ALA A 58 2.00 1.27 12.02
N GLY A 59 1.89 1.25 13.35
CA GLY A 59 2.83 1.96 14.22
C GLY A 59 2.91 3.45 13.88
N ALA A 60 4.10 3.94 13.58
CA ALA A 60 4.32 5.33 13.15
C ALA A 60 4.13 5.55 11.64
N PHE A 61 3.97 4.48 10.85
CA PHE A 61 3.80 4.60 9.41
C PHE A 61 2.34 4.95 9.08
N ARG A 62 2.17 5.95 8.23
CA ARG A 62 0.88 6.47 7.79
C ARG A 62 0.80 6.43 6.26
N LEU A 63 -0.15 5.67 5.74
CA LEU A 63 -0.42 5.54 4.32
C LEU A 63 -1.73 6.25 3.98
N GLN A 64 -1.68 7.14 2.97
CA GLN A 64 -2.86 7.77 2.41
C GLN A 64 -3.28 7.00 1.14
N LEU A 65 -4.52 6.51 1.11
CA LEU A 65 -5.12 5.90 -0.06
C LEU A 65 -6.09 6.90 -0.69
N LEU A 66 -5.92 7.18 -1.99
CA LEU A 66 -6.71 8.15 -2.74
C LEU A 66 -7.36 7.49 -3.94
N GLU A 67 -8.69 7.54 -4.02
CA GLU A 67 -9.43 7.18 -5.23
C GLU A 67 -9.99 8.45 -5.88
N TYR A 68 -9.65 8.68 -7.14
CA TYR A 68 -10.22 9.78 -7.92
C TYR A 68 -11.64 9.41 -8.36
N THR A 69 -12.63 10.11 -7.85
CA THR A 69 -14.04 9.99 -8.25
C THR A 69 -14.35 10.82 -9.50
N ALA A 70 -13.51 11.82 -9.78
CA ALA A 70 -13.49 12.58 -11.03
C ALA A 70 -12.05 13.01 -11.33
N GLY A 71 -11.72 13.18 -12.61
CA GLY A 71 -10.39 13.59 -13.05
C GLY A 71 -9.32 12.52 -12.85
N GLY A 72 -9.71 11.25 -12.73
CA GLY A 72 -8.79 10.13 -12.62
C GLY A 72 -7.93 9.95 -13.87
N GLY A 73 -6.72 9.42 -13.66
CA GLY A 73 -5.78 9.07 -14.72
C GLY A 73 -5.93 7.62 -15.18
N ILE A 74 -4.89 7.13 -15.85
CA ILE A 74 -4.80 5.75 -16.30
C ILE A 74 -4.15 4.86 -15.23
N ALA A 75 -4.50 3.57 -15.22
CA ALA A 75 -3.79 2.59 -14.42
C ALA A 75 -2.36 2.42 -14.97
N GLN A 76 -1.39 2.49 -14.06
CA GLN A 76 0.00 2.22 -14.41
C GLN A 76 0.32 0.75 -14.20
N THR A 77 1.18 0.19 -15.05
CA THR A 77 1.76 -1.13 -14.82
C THR A 77 2.94 -0.97 -13.86
N ILE A 78 2.80 -1.52 -12.66
CA ILE A 78 3.85 -1.46 -11.65
C ILE A 78 4.71 -2.70 -11.78
N HIS A 79 6.00 -2.50 -12.08
CA HIS A 79 7.04 -3.52 -12.01
C HIS A 79 8.09 -3.05 -11.02
N HIS A 80 8.58 -3.95 -10.18
CA HIS A 80 9.50 -3.65 -9.09
C HIS A 80 10.78 -2.94 -9.55
N ASN A 81 11.24 -3.22 -10.76
CA ASN A 81 12.45 -2.65 -11.35
C ASN A 81 12.21 -1.40 -12.20
N ASN A 82 10.98 -0.91 -12.34
CA ASN A 82 10.72 0.33 -13.06
C ASN A 82 11.01 1.54 -12.16
N SER A 83 11.69 2.55 -12.71
CA SER A 83 11.96 3.79 -12.00
C SER A 83 10.64 4.46 -11.57
N GLY A 84 10.55 4.85 -10.31
CA GLY A 84 9.35 5.45 -9.72
C GLY A 84 8.33 4.46 -9.17
N SER A 85 8.52 3.15 -9.39
CA SER A 85 7.63 2.14 -8.78
C SER A 85 7.82 2.08 -7.27
N PRO A 86 6.73 2.19 -6.49
CA PRO A 86 6.79 2.05 -5.05
C PRO A 86 6.85 0.58 -4.65
N HIS A 87 7.37 0.30 -3.47
CA HIS A 87 7.08 -0.89 -2.70
C HIS A 87 7.09 -0.53 -1.21
N MET A 88 6.43 -1.34 -0.40
CA MET A 88 6.41 -1.18 1.04
C MET A 88 6.90 -2.47 1.69
N SER A 89 7.60 -2.34 2.83
CA SER A 89 8.16 -3.45 3.56
C SER A 89 7.74 -3.39 5.03
N PHE A 90 7.17 -4.49 5.51
CA PHE A 90 6.66 -4.61 6.87
C PHE A 90 7.40 -5.73 7.62
N GLY A 91 8.03 -5.38 8.74
CA GLY A 91 8.64 -6.36 9.62
C GLY A 91 7.58 -7.18 10.37
N VAL A 92 7.75 -8.50 10.40
CA VAL A 92 6.90 -9.44 11.13
C VAL A 92 7.73 -10.30 12.08
N ALA A 93 7.12 -10.76 13.16
CA ALA A 93 7.82 -11.60 14.14
C ALA A 93 8.11 -13.01 13.61
N ASP A 94 7.25 -13.53 12.73
CA ASP A 94 7.36 -14.85 12.13
C ASP A 94 6.88 -14.79 10.68
N VAL A 95 7.84 -14.78 9.74
CA VAL A 95 7.55 -14.66 8.31
C VAL A 95 6.81 -15.89 7.77
N GLU A 96 7.05 -17.07 8.32
CA GLU A 96 6.37 -18.30 7.91
C GLU A 96 4.92 -18.33 8.37
N ALA A 97 4.66 -17.87 9.60
CA ALA A 97 3.29 -17.73 10.10
C ALA A 97 2.51 -16.69 9.27
N GLN A 98 3.14 -15.56 8.92
CA GLN A 98 2.55 -14.55 8.06
C GLN A 98 2.25 -15.11 6.67
N PHE A 99 3.18 -15.83 6.07
CA PHE A 99 2.99 -16.45 4.75
C PHE A 99 1.82 -17.43 4.76
N ARG A 100 1.75 -18.35 5.73
CA ARG A 100 0.61 -19.27 5.89
C ARG A 100 -0.71 -18.55 6.09
N ALA A 101 -0.73 -17.49 6.88
CA ALA A 101 -1.94 -16.69 7.11
C ALA A 101 -2.44 -16.05 5.81
N VAL A 102 -1.55 -15.47 5.01
CA VAL A 102 -1.89 -14.88 3.71
C VAL A 102 -2.37 -15.95 2.73
N GLN A 103 -1.69 -17.10 2.67
CA GLN A 103 -2.13 -18.23 1.83
C GLN A 103 -3.55 -18.72 2.19
N ALA A 104 -3.87 -18.80 3.48
CA ALA A 104 -5.16 -19.25 3.96
C ALA A 104 -6.33 -18.31 3.58
N MET A 105 -6.05 -17.04 3.31
CA MET A 105 -7.06 -16.08 2.82
C MET A 105 -7.53 -16.40 1.40
N ALA A 106 -6.70 -17.03 0.59
CA ALA A 106 -6.97 -17.47 -0.79
C ALA A 106 -7.28 -16.37 -1.83
N TRP A 107 -7.28 -15.10 -1.45
CA TRP A 107 -7.54 -13.99 -2.38
C TRP A 107 -6.36 -13.03 -2.58
N PRO A 108 -5.40 -12.83 -1.62
CA PRO A 108 -4.23 -12.01 -1.90
C PRO A 108 -3.33 -12.68 -2.95
N LYS A 109 -2.74 -11.87 -3.82
CA LYS A 109 -1.80 -12.36 -4.82
C LYS A 109 -0.40 -12.44 -4.23
N ILE A 110 0.03 -13.64 -3.87
CA ILE A 110 1.41 -13.92 -3.47
C ILE A 110 2.26 -14.03 -4.74
N ILE A 111 3.37 -13.30 -4.80
CA ILE A 111 4.24 -13.22 -5.98
C ILE A 111 5.63 -13.83 -5.77
N SER A 112 5.96 -14.25 -4.56
CA SER A 112 7.18 -15.00 -4.27
C SER A 112 6.97 -16.01 -3.17
N ASP A 113 7.80 -17.04 -3.13
CA ASP A 113 8.00 -17.84 -1.93
C ASP A 113 8.81 -17.04 -0.89
N ILE A 114 8.99 -17.61 0.29
CA ILE A 114 9.90 -17.05 1.30
C ILE A 114 11.34 -17.30 0.84
N GLU A 115 12.11 -16.21 0.71
CA GLU A 115 13.52 -16.26 0.32
C GLU A 115 14.40 -15.62 1.39
N GLU A 116 15.61 -16.17 1.55
CA GLU A 116 16.65 -15.55 2.35
C GLU A 116 17.55 -14.72 1.43
N VAL A 117 17.34 -13.41 1.41
CA VAL A 117 18.00 -12.48 0.48
C VAL A 117 19.47 -12.22 0.88
N VAL A 118 19.68 -12.08 2.18
CA VAL A 118 21.00 -12.02 2.82
C VAL A 118 20.90 -12.80 4.13
N PRO A 119 22.02 -13.29 4.71
CA PRO A 119 21.97 -14.08 5.93
C PRO A 119 21.13 -13.42 7.03
N GLY A 120 20.11 -14.14 7.51
CA GLY A 120 19.19 -13.68 8.55
C GLY A 120 18.03 -12.79 8.08
N PHE A 121 18.00 -12.34 6.83
CA PHE A 121 16.89 -11.57 6.27
C PHE A 121 16.04 -12.47 5.37
N ARG A 122 14.88 -12.84 5.85
CA ARG A 122 13.92 -13.70 5.14
C ARG A 122 12.65 -12.90 4.81
N SER A 123 12.21 -12.94 3.56
CA SER A 123 11.05 -12.18 3.13
C SER A 123 10.26 -12.88 2.03
N PHE A 124 9.02 -12.44 1.84
CA PHE A 124 8.19 -12.74 0.67
C PHE A 124 7.40 -11.51 0.24
N TYR A 125 6.93 -11.52 -1.00
CA TYR A 125 6.15 -10.44 -1.58
C TYR A 125 4.71 -10.87 -1.91
N VAL A 126 3.80 -9.93 -1.72
CA VAL A 126 2.43 -9.96 -2.24
C VAL A 126 2.19 -8.71 -3.07
N GLU A 127 1.15 -8.70 -3.90
CA GLU A 127 0.68 -7.48 -4.57
C GLU A 127 -0.59 -6.96 -3.90
N ASP A 128 -0.69 -5.64 -3.76
CA ASP A 128 -1.96 -4.99 -3.43
C ASP A 128 -2.92 -5.02 -4.64
N PRO A 129 -4.18 -4.54 -4.51
CA PRO A 129 -5.15 -4.57 -5.62
C PRO A 129 -4.74 -3.80 -6.88
N ASP A 130 -3.81 -2.85 -6.77
CA ASP A 130 -3.30 -2.06 -7.88
C ASP A 130 -1.94 -2.57 -8.41
N GLY A 131 -1.43 -3.67 -7.86
CA GLY A 131 -0.16 -4.29 -8.24
C GLY A 131 1.07 -3.71 -7.53
N VAL A 132 0.88 -2.93 -6.47
CA VAL A 132 2.00 -2.43 -5.65
C VAL A 132 2.59 -3.60 -4.86
N PRO A 133 3.91 -3.86 -5.00
CA PRO A 133 4.56 -4.89 -4.21
C PRO A 133 4.58 -4.54 -2.72
N VAL A 134 4.20 -5.49 -1.90
CA VAL A 134 4.24 -5.40 -0.44
C VAL A 134 5.06 -6.56 0.09
N GLU A 135 6.13 -6.24 0.80
CA GLU A 135 7.06 -7.18 1.40
C GLU A 135 6.70 -7.43 2.87
N PHE A 136 6.74 -8.68 3.27
CA PHE A 136 6.80 -9.07 4.67
C PHE A 136 8.16 -9.68 4.96
N PHE A 137 8.86 -9.17 5.96
CA PHE A 137 10.20 -9.67 6.30
C PHE A 137 10.36 -9.97 7.79
N GLN A 138 11.29 -10.86 8.05
CA GLN A 138 11.81 -11.16 9.39
C GLN A 138 13.34 -11.07 9.35
N MET A 139 13.91 -10.37 10.34
CA MET A 139 15.34 -10.44 10.62
C MET A 139 15.59 -11.48 11.71
N ALA A 140 16.60 -12.30 11.51
CA ALA A 140 17.14 -13.10 12.61
C ALA A 140 17.83 -12.17 13.63
N ASP A 141 17.67 -12.50 14.92
CA ASP A 141 18.35 -11.84 16.04
C ASP A 141 19.87 -12.05 15.98
#